data_a93da66d1395044d8cffa0d2753b99a3
#
_entry.id   a93da66d1395044d8cffa0d2753b99a3
#
_cell.length_a   1.000
_cell.length_b   1.000
_cell.length_c   1.000
_cell.angle_alpha   90.00
_cell.angle_beta   90.00
_cell.angle_gamma   90.00
#
_symmetry.space_group_name_H-M   'P 1'
#
loop_
_entity.id
_entity.type
_entity.pdbx_description
1 polymer ?
#
loop_
_entity_poly.entity_id
_entity_poly.type
_entity_poly.pdbx_seq_one_letter_code
_entity_poly.pdbx_strand_id
1 'polypeptide(L)'
;KEIDGFKLGTNSYVPQNGSFPYMDVRDGKMKTWNLGDGSENRANEIALISDYRFRNDLLWKFNLKYMDAPRANYVDFGGSTISEVTANDGFTLSNGDPYEGLAEGRRTWLHVGKVKNFLITSELNKTFGNHDLRLGVNEWYYHLDYYSSSLQWMATVQNYPQLLTSTTTSSLDPTLTGQRVQTYGYNELSPEYTKGYENKLALYF
;
A
#
# COMPACT_ATOMS: atom_id res chain seq x y z
N LYS A 1 -24.90 -11.32 -13.43
CA LYS A 1 -26.04 -10.42 -13.71
C LYS A 1 -25.48 -9.16 -14.34
N GLU A 2 -25.84 -8.86 -15.57
CA GLU A 2 -25.49 -7.59 -16.19
C GLU A 2 -26.24 -6.48 -15.44
N ILE A 3 -25.52 -5.40 -15.13
CA ILE A 3 -26.09 -4.22 -14.49
C ILE A 3 -26.37 -3.23 -15.64
N ASP A 4 -27.61 -2.79 -15.74
CA ASP A 4 -28.02 -1.90 -16.81
C ASP A 4 -27.22 -0.60 -16.78
N GLY A 5 -26.73 -0.19 -17.94
CA GLY A 5 -25.88 0.99 -18.08
C GLY A 5 -24.40 0.80 -17.70
N PHE A 6 -24.00 -0.38 -17.22
CA PHE A 6 -22.63 -0.66 -16.82
C PHE A 6 -21.86 -1.43 -17.91
N LYS A 7 -20.78 -0.87 -18.41
CA LYS A 7 -20.00 -1.47 -19.47
C LYS A 7 -18.56 -1.74 -19.03
N LEU A 8 -18.20 -3.00 -19.01
CA LEU A 8 -16.85 -3.45 -18.61
C LEU A 8 -15.75 -2.82 -19.47
N GLY A 9 -14.72 -2.27 -18.81
CA GLY A 9 -13.56 -1.67 -19.48
C GLY A 9 -13.77 -0.25 -20.01
N THR A 10 -14.96 0.32 -19.87
CA THR A 10 -15.26 1.69 -20.30
C THR A 10 -15.71 2.62 -19.19
N ASN A 11 -16.16 2.08 -18.07
CA ASN A 11 -16.71 2.82 -16.95
C ASN A 11 -15.76 2.76 -15.76
N SER A 12 -15.81 3.78 -14.93
CA SER A 12 -15.08 3.76 -13.66
C SER A 12 -15.76 2.79 -12.67
N TYR A 13 -14.96 1.97 -12.03
CA TYR A 13 -15.41 1.03 -10.99
C TYR A 13 -15.22 1.57 -9.58
N VAL A 14 -14.50 2.68 -9.45
CA VAL A 14 -14.17 3.29 -8.17
C VAL A 14 -14.57 4.75 -8.24
N PRO A 15 -15.18 5.31 -7.19
CA PRO A 15 -15.44 6.74 -7.13
C PRO A 15 -14.17 7.53 -7.40
N GLN A 16 -14.23 8.49 -8.31
CA GLN A 16 -13.08 9.33 -8.66
C GLN A 16 -12.88 10.46 -7.65
N ASN A 17 -13.95 10.84 -6.97
CA ASN A 17 -13.97 11.91 -6.01
C ASN A 17 -14.38 11.39 -4.65
N GLY A 18 -13.77 11.93 -3.63
CA GLY A 18 -14.04 11.61 -2.24
C GLY A 18 -12.76 11.59 -1.44
N SER A 19 -12.92 11.74 -0.15
CA SER A 19 -11.80 11.72 0.80
C SER A 19 -12.19 10.91 2.03
N PHE A 20 -11.22 10.23 2.62
CA PHE A 20 -11.40 9.45 3.83
C PHE A 20 -10.52 10.02 4.94
N PRO A 21 -11.07 10.33 6.11
CA PRO A 21 -10.27 10.57 7.28
C PRO A 21 -9.70 9.24 7.79
N TYR A 22 -8.46 9.24 8.21
CA TYR A 22 -7.81 8.12 8.86
C TYR A 22 -6.92 8.59 10.00
N MET A 23 -6.73 7.77 11.01
CA MET A 23 -5.80 8.05 12.09
C MET A 23 -4.42 7.50 11.73
N ASP A 24 -3.43 8.36 11.68
CA ASP A 24 -2.03 7.94 11.56
C ASP A 24 -1.49 7.61 12.95
N VAL A 25 -1.36 6.33 13.27
CA VAL A 25 -0.90 5.87 14.59
C VAL A 25 0.54 6.26 14.92
N ARG A 26 1.34 6.71 13.93
CA ARG A 26 2.72 7.15 14.15
C ARG A 26 2.78 8.48 14.88
N ASP A 27 1.81 9.35 14.69
CA ASP A 27 1.74 10.67 15.31
C ASP A 27 0.41 10.94 16.03
N GLY A 28 -0.53 9.99 16.00
CA GLY A 28 -1.83 10.10 16.65
C GLY A 28 -2.75 11.15 16.04
N LYS A 29 -2.50 11.58 14.80
CA LYS A 29 -3.27 12.65 14.16
C LYS A 29 -4.22 12.10 13.11
N MET A 30 -5.39 12.72 13.04
CA MET A 30 -6.30 12.52 11.91
C MET A 30 -5.70 13.16 10.65
N LYS A 31 -5.66 12.39 9.59
CA LYS A 31 -5.23 12.78 8.24
C LYS A 31 -6.33 12.47 7.25
N THR A 32 -6.24 13.04 6.08
CA THR A 32 -7.19 12.80 4.99
C THR A 32 -6.45 12.18 3.83
N TRP A 33 -7.02 11.12 3.27
CA TRP A 33 -6.60 10.54 2.01
C TRP A 33 -7.69 10.77 0.96
N ASN A 34 -7.29 11.24 -0.23
CA ASN A 34 -8.20 11.45 -1.34
C ASN A 34 -8.14 10.27 -2.30
N LEU A 35 -9.29 9.80 -2.77
CA LEU A 35 -9.36 8.69 -3.73
C LEU A 35 -8.57 8.94 -5.01
N GLY A 36 -8.46 10.21 -5.42
CA GLY A 36 -7.69 10.61 -6.59
C GLY A 36 -6.17 10.61 -6.42
N ASP A 37 -5.66 10.48 -5.18
CA ASP A 37 -4.21 10.53 -4.92
C ASP A 37 -3.48 9.28 -5.43
N GLY A 38 -4.20 8.16 -5.59
CA GLY A 38 -3.65 6.92 -6.13
C GLY A 38 -2.49 6.34 -5.33
N SER A 39 -1.77 5.41 -5.97
CA SER A 39 -0.54 4.86 -5.41
C SER A 39 0.67 5.63 -5.93
N GLU A 40 1.58 5.97 -5.04
CA GLU A 40 2.80 6.70 -5.38
C GLU A 40 4.00 6.02 -4.73
N ASN A 41 5.03 5.77 -5.53
CA ASN A 41 6.32 5.31 -5.04
C ASN A 41 7.41 6.26 -5.55
N ARG A 42 8.14 6.87 -4.63
CA ARG A 42 9.33 7.68 -4.92
C ARG A 42 10.53 7.00 -4.30
N ALA A 43 11.49 6.66 -5.12
CA ALA A 43 12.74 6.08 -4.67
C ALA A 43 13.92 6.76 -5.35
N ASN A 44 14.98 6.99 -4.58
CA ASN A 44 16.28 7.36 -5.06
C ASN A 44 17.17 6.13 -4.99
N GLU A 45 17.85 5.82 -6.07
CA GLU A 45 18.72 4.65 -6.15
C GLU A 45 20.09 5.06 -6.69
N ILE A 46 21.13 4.55 -6.05
CA ILE A 46 22.51 4.63 -6.51
C ILE A 46 23.04 3.20 -6.58
N ALA A 47 23.61 2.86 -7.72
CA ALA A 47 24.28 1.59 -7.92
C ALA A 47 25.70 1.81 -8.48
N LEU A 48 26.65 1.08 -7.93
CA LEU A 48 28.01 0.99 -8.44
C LEU A 48 28.31 -0.48 -8.77
N ILE A 49 28.65 -0.74 -10.00
CA ILE A 49 29.04 -2.06 -10.49
C ILE A 49 30.45 -1.96 -11.02
N SER A 50 31.35 -2.80 -10.52
CA SER A 50 32.75 -2.78 -10.90
C SER A 50 33.31 -4.19 -11.02
N ASP A 51 33.96 -4.45 -12.15
CA ASP A 51 34.76 -5.64 -12.40
C ASP A 51 36.20 -5.21 -12.64
N TYR A 52 37.13 -5.74 -11.84
CA TYR A 52 38.53 -5.43 -11.95
C TYR A 52 39.37 -6.72 -12.07
N ARG A 53 40.11 -6.83 -13.16
CA ARG A 53 41.03 -7.95 -13.38
C ARG A 53 42.48 -7.54 -13.05
N PHE A 54 43.04 -8.21 -12.07
CA PHE A 54 44.45 -8.05 -11.70
C PHE A 54 45.37 -8.75 -12.72
N ARG A 55 46.66 -8.39 -12.72
CA ARG A 55 47.65 -8.95 -13.65
C ARG A 55 47.85 -10.46 -13.56
N ASN A 56 47.51 -11.07 -12.43
CA ASN A 56 47.60 -12.52 -12.18
C ASN A 56 46.27 -13.25 -12.46
N ASP A 57 45.40 -12.70 -13.29
CA ASP A 57 44.09 -13.25 -13.64
C ASP A 57 43.12 -13.42 -12.48
N LEU A 58 43.39 -12.78 -11.35
CA LEU A 58 42.41 -12.63 -10.29
C LEU A 58 41.38 -11.62 -10.70
N LEU A 59 40.11 -12.01 -10.71
CA LEU A 59 39.01 -11.13 -11.01
C LEU A 59 38.30 -10.74 -9.71
N TRP A 60 38.21 -9.44 -9.47
CA TRP A 60 37.40 -8.88 -8.39
C TRP A 60 36.15 -8.27 -8.95
N LYS A 61 35.00 -8.73 -8.47
CA LYS A 61 33.68 -8.17 -8.76
C LYS A 61 33.17 -7.48 -7.53
N PHE A 62 32.67 -6.27 -7.72
CA PHE A 62 32.11 -5.47 -6.65
C PHE A 62 30.80 -4.83 -7.09
N ASN A 63 29.72 -5.05 -6.33
CA ASN A 63 28.44 -4.42 -6.53
C ASN A 63 28.01 -3.75 -5.23
N LEU A 64 27.63 -2.51 -5.34
CA LEU A 64 27.01 -1.71 -4.28
C LEU A 64 25.69 -1.16 -4.81
N LYS A 65 24.66 -1.32 -4.03
CA LYS A 65 23.35 -0.70 -4.31
C LYS A 65 22.81 -0.07 -3.05
N TYR A 66 22.42 1.17 -3.14
CA TYR A 66 21.68 1.87 -2.10
C TYR A 66 20.37 2.40 -2.66
N MET A 67 19.27 2.19 -1.94
CA MET A 67 17.97 2.71 -2.26
C MET A 67 17.38 3.39 -1.03
N ASP A 68 16.89 4.60 -1.22
CA ASP A 68 16.08 5.32 -0.25
C ASP A 68 14.73 5.66 -0.88
N ALA A 69 13.68 5.00 -0.41
CA ALA A 69 12.30 5.26 -0.80
C ALA A 69 11.60 6.01 0.34
N PRO A 70 11.69 7.35 0.37
CA PRO A 70 11.13 8.15 1.44
C PRO A 70 9.60 8.16 1.44
N ARG A 71 8.98 7.75 0.33
CA ARG A 71 7.53 7.70 0.16
C ARG A 71 7.15 6.52 -0.72
N ALA A 72 6.46 5.57 -0.11
CA ALA A 72 5.83 4.45 -0.78
C ALA A 72 4.39 4.36 -0.28
N ASN A 73 3.47 5.00 -0.98
CA ASN A 73 2.05 4.91 -0.70
C ASN A 73 1.45 3.90 -1.67
N TYR A 74 0.78 2.93 -1.12
CA TYR A 74 0.11 1.89 -1.90
C TYR A 74 -1.32 1.77 -1.41
N VAL A 75 -2.24 1.64 -2.35
CA VAL A 75 -3.65 1.45 -2.07
C VAL A 75 -4.10 0.15 -2.70
N ASP A 76 -4.59 -0.73 -1.88
CA ASP A 76 -5.17 -2.00 -2.29
C ASP A 76 -6.69 -1.98 -2.09
N PHE A 77 -7.43 -2.41 -3.10
CA PHE A 77 -8.87 -2.51 -3.07
C PHE A 77 -9.26 -3.98 -3.01
N GLY A 78 -9.57 -4.46 -1.83
CA GLY A 78 -10.01 -5.83 -1.62
C GLY A 78 -11.49 -5.93 -1.36
N GLY A 79 -12.04 -7.09 -1.65
CA GLY A 79 -13.40 -7.54 -1.32
C GLY A 79 -14.50 -6.59 -1.80
N SER A 80 -15.37 -7.06 -2.65
CA SER A 80 -16.56 -6.30 -2.96
C SER A 80 -17.80 -7.14 -2.70
N THR A 81 -18.81 -6.52 -2.11
CA THR A 81 -20.12 -7.14 -1.88
C THR A 81 -21.17 -6.19 -2.42
N ILE A 82 -21.94 -6.67 -3.38
CA ILE A 82 -23.08 -5.89 -3.90
C ILE A 82 -24.33 -6.30 -3.13
N SER A 83 -25.02 -5.31 -2.58
CA SER A 83 -26.28 -5.48 -1.86
C SER A 83 -27.30 -4.43 -2.32
N GLU A 84 -28.55 -4.74 -2.18
CA GLU A 84 -29.62 -3.78 -2.33
C GLU A 84 -29.77 -2.97 -1.04
N VAL A 85 -29.81 -1.65 -1.15
CA VAL A 85 -29.92 -0.70 -0.04
C VAL A 85 -31.29 -0.03 -0.16
N THR A 86 -31.93 0.16 0.97
CA THR A 86 -33.22 0.84 1.10
C THR A 86 -33.07 2.14 1.89
N ALA A 87 -34.07 3.00 1.87
CA ALA A 87 -34.10 4.25 2.66
C ALA A 87 -33.88 4.01 4.16
N ASN A 88 -34.28 2.82 4.67
CA ASN A 88 -34.15 2.46 6.07
C ASN A 88 -32.68 2.17 6.49
N ASP A 89 -31.80 1.91 5.53
CA ASP A 89 -30.39 1.64 5.79
C ASP A 89 -29.61 2.92 6.08
N GLY A 90 -30.23 4.10 5.86
CA GLY A 90 -29.68 5.40 6.25
C GLY A 90 -28.49 5.87 5.40
N PHE A 91 -28.36 5.34 4.18
CA PHE A 91 -27.34 5.82 3.24
C PHE A 91 -27.82 7.06 2.47
N THR A 92 -26.91 8.00 2.28
CA THR A 92 -27.17 9.22 1.53
C THR A 92 -26.09 9.47 0.49
N LEU A 93 -26.45 10.16 -0.56
CA LEU A 93 -25.53 10.73 -1.54
C LEU A 93 -24.79 11.94 -0.96
N SER A 94 -23.76 12.42 -1.63
CA SER A 94 -22.95 13.57 -1.20
C SER A 94 -23.74 14.89 -1.06
N ASN A 95 -24.88 15.00 -1.75
CA ASN A 95 -25.80 16.13 -1.65
C ASN A 95 -26.80 16.01 -0.47
N GLY A 96 -26.75 14.90 0.27
CA GLY A 96 -27.62 14.62 1.40
C GLY A 96 -28.92 13.89 1.05
N ASP A 97 -29.19 13.62 -0.23
CA ASP A 97 -30.36 12.86 -0.63
C ASP A 97 -30.28 11.41 -0.18
N PRO A 98 -31.37 10.81 0.33
CA PRO A 98 -31.44 9.39 0.61
C PRO A 98 -31.13 8.56 -0.63
N TYR A 99 -30.40 7.45 -0.43
CA TYR A 99 -30.07 6.54 -1.51
C TYR A 99 -30.81 5.21 -1.36
N GLU A 100 -31.40 4.77 -2.45
CA GLU A 100 -32.01 3.45 -2.62
C GLU A 100 -31.48 2.81 -3.91
N GLY A 101 -31.18 1.52 -3.85
CA GLY A 101 -30.69 0.77 -5.01
C GLY A 101 -29.50 -0.11 -4.71
N LEU A 102 -28.79 -0.53 -5.75
CA LEU A 102 -27.62 -1.37 -5.61
C LEU A 102 -26.42 -0.56 -5.11
N ALA A 103 -25.84 -1.00 -4.02
CA ALA A 103 -24.61 -0.46 -3.46
C ALA A 103 -23.52 -1.51 -3.39
N GLU A 104 -22.28 -1.09 -3.61
CA GLU A 104 -21.09 -1.92 -3.47
C GLU A 104 -20.34 -1.53 -2.20
N GLY A 105 -20.21 -2.49 -1.28
CA GLY A 105 -19.33 -2.39 -0.12
C GLY A 105 -17.93 -2.81 -0.48
N ARG A 106 -16.94 -1.98 -0.20
CA ARG A 106 -15.53 -2.24 -0.46
C ARG A 106 -14.67 -2.09 0.78
N ARG A 107 -13.58 -2.81 0.77
CA ARG A 107 -12.48 -2.64 1.72
C ARG A 107 -11.27 -2.10 0.98
N THR A 108 -10.66 -1.07 1.55
CA THR A 108 -9.45 -0.47 1.02
C THR A 108 -8.37 -0.50 2.09
N TRP A 109 -7.16 -0.88 1.72
CA TRP A 109 -5.98 -0.77 2.57
C TRP A 109 -5.11 0.38 2.07
N LEU A 110 -4.86 1.32 2.95
CA LEU A 110 -3.88 2.37 2.74
C LEU A 110 -2.57 1.95 3.40
N HIS A 111 -1.55 1.79 2.60
CA HIS A 111 -0.18 1.47 3.03
C HIS A 111 0.70 2.68 2.81
N VAL A 112 1.36 3.13 3.86
CA VAL A 112 2.30 4.25 3.79
C VAL A 112 3.62 3.79 4.38
N GLY A 113 4.69 3.86 3.60
CA GLY A 113 5.98 3.35 4.03
C GLY A 113 7.14 4.23 3.65
N LYS A 114 8.24 4.01 4.38
CA LYS A 114 9.59 4.45 4.03
C LYS A 114 10.47 3.23 4.05
N VAL A 115 11.22 3.05 3.00
CA VAL A 115 12.10 1.89 2.84
C VAL A 115 13.51 2.39 2.56
N LYS A 116 14.49 1.82 3.28
CA LYS A 116 15.90 1.96 2.93
C LYS A 116 16.47 0.57 2.71
N ASN A 117 17.22 0.44 1.65
CA ASN A 117 17.85 -0.82 1.29
C ASN A 117 19.30 -0.56 0.90
N PHE A 118 20.18 -1.38 1.42
CA PHE A 118 21.61 -1.37 1.10
C PHE A 118 22.04 -2.80 0.80
N LEU A 119 22.67 -2.98 -0.34
CA LEU A 119 23.20 -4.25 -0.77
C LEU A 119 24.66 -4.05 -1.19
N ILE A 120 25.54 -4.88 -0.68
CA ILE A 120 26.92 -4.97 -1.12
C ILE A 120 27.26 -6.42 -1.44
N THR A 121 27.93 -6.63 -2.56
CA THR A 121 28.51 -7.91 -2.92
C THR A 121 29.95 -7.68 -3.36
N SER A 122 30.88 -8.43 -2.78
CA SER A 122 32.28 -8.43 -3.18
C SER A 122 32.75 -9.87 -3.38
N GLU A 123 33.27 -10.15 -4.55
CA GLU A 123 33.66 -11.52 -4.95
C GLU A 123 35.02 -11.51 -5.62
N LEU A 124 35.89 -12.43 -5.22
CA LEU A 124 37.15 -12.73 -5.85
C LEU A 124 37.07 -14.08 -6.56
N ASN A 125 37.44 -14.09 -7.83
CA ASN A 125 37.45 -15.29 -8.68
C ASN A 125 38.83 -15.55 -9.22
N LYS A 126 39.29 -16.77 -9.14
CA LYS A 126 40.60 -17.20 -9.66
C LYS A 126 40.54 -18.61 -10.20
N THR A 127 41.02 -18.79 -11.41
CA THR A 127 41.19 -20.11 -12.03
C THR A 127 42.63 -20.61 -11.81
N PHE A 128 42.80 -21.85 -11.36
CA PHE A 128 44.06 -22.54 -11.18
C PHE A 128 44.02 -23.89 -11.91
N GLY A 129 44.61 -23.98 -13.07
CA GLY A 129 44.52 -25.20 -13.88
C GLY A 129 43.04 -25.53 -14.21
N ASN A 130 42.57 -26.66 -13.69
CA ASN A 130 41.17 -27.10 -13.88
C ASN A 130 40.25 -26.74 -12.69
N HIS A 131 40.69 -25.90 -11.79
CA HIS A 131 39.94 -25.51 -10.61
C HIS A 131 39.59 -24.02 -10.65
N ASP A 132 38.32 -23.70 -10.38
CA ASP A 132 37.86 -22.35 -10.17
C ASP A 132 37.58 -22.11 -8.69
N LEU A 133 38.29 -21.14 -8.14
CA LEU A 133 38.09 -20.70 -6.76
C LEU A 133 37.28 -19.41 -6.78
N ARG A 134 36.24 -19.38 -5.96
CA ARG A 134 35.42 -18.23 -5.73
C ARG A 134 35.32 -17.95 -4.25
N LEU A 135 35.59 -16.72 -3.82
CA LEU A 135 35.46 -16.28 -2.45
C LEU A 135 34.66 -14.97 -2.45
N GLY A 136 33.61 -14.92 -1.67
CA GLY A 136 32.77 -13.72 -1.68
C GLY A 136 32.08 -13.42 -0.36
N VAL A 137 31.68 -12.18 -0.25
CA VAL A 137 30.83 -11.64 0.81
C VAL A 137 29.65 -10.94 0.21
N ASN A 138 28.50 -11.18 0.80
CA ASN A 138 27.26 -10.49 0.49
C ASN A 138 26.68 -9.95 1.79
N GLU A 139 26.38 -8.66 1.82
CA GLU A 139 25.68 -8.02 2.91
C GLU A 139 24.43 -7.33 2.39
N TRP A 140 23.32 -7.55 3.05
CA TRP A 140 22.06 -6.93 2.76
C TRP A 140 21.47 -6.32 4.03
N TYR A 141 21.23 -5.03 4.00
CA TYR A 141 20.56 -4.28 5.05
C TYR A 141 19.25 -3.73 4.52
N TYR A 142 18.18 -3.95 5.28
CA TYR A 142 16.84 -3.46 4.98
C TYR A 142 16.24 -2.78 6.19
N HIS A 143 15.69 -1.59 5.98
CA HIS A 143 14.95 -0.86 7.01
C HIS A 143 13.57 -0.50 6.47
N LEU A 144 12.56 -0.79 7.28
CA LEU A 144 11.16 -0.50 7.01
C LEU A 144 10.58 0.36 8.12
N ASP A 145 9.91 1.43 7.75
CA ASP A 145 9.01 2.22 8.57
C ASP A 145 7.66 2.25 7.84
N TYR A 146 6.72 1.45 8.29
CA TYR A 146 5.51 1.11 7.56
C TYR A 146 4.28 1.31 8.44
N TYR A 147 3.28 1.92 7.85
CA TYR A 147 1.96 2.10 8.41
C TYR A 147 0.90 1.57 7.46
N SER A 148 -0.10 0.89 7.99
CA SER A 148 -1.25 0.43 7.23
C SER A 148 -2.53 0.78 7.97
N SER A 149 -3.54 1.21 7.24
CA SER A 149 -4.89 1.41 7.74
C SER A 149 -5.89 0.79 6.78
N SER A 150 -6.89 0.11 7.33
CA SER A 150 -7.94 -0.53 6.56
C SER A 150 -9.23 0.27 6.69
N LEU A 151 -9.82 0.56 5.55
CA LEU A 151 -11.01 1.39 5.41
C LEU A 151 -12.14 0.59 4.78
N GLN A 152 -13.38 0.70 5.33
CA GLN A 152 -14.59 0.20 4.67
C GLN A 152 -15.44 1.37 4.19
N TRP A 153 -15.96 1.26 2.99
CA TRP A 153 -16.80 2.28 2.39
C TRP A 153 -17.83 1.65 1.45
N MET A 154 -18.86 2.40 1.13
CA MET A 154 -19.88 1.98 0.18
C MET A 154 -20.00 3.01 -0.95
N ALA A 155 -20.34 2.53 -2.13
CA ALA A 155 -20.60 3.35 -3.29
C ALA A 155 -21.80 2.83 -4.06
N THR A 156 -22.39 3.70 -4.86
CA THR A 156 -23.46 3.34 -5.79
C THR A 156 -22.92 2.41 -6.88
N VAL A 157 -23.74 1.46 -7.31
CA VAL A 157 -23.40 0.59 -8.45
C VAL A 157 -23.97 1.21 -9.72
N GLN A 158 -23.20 2.08 -10.33
CA GLN A 158 -23.56 2.80 -11.56
C GLN A 158 -22.31 3.23 -12.33
N ASN A 159 -22.50 3.73 -13.53
CA ASN A 159 -21.43 4.42 -14.24
C ASN A 159 -21.03 5.68 -13.48
N TYR A 160 -19.74 5.85 -13.19
CA TYR A 160 -19.22 6.87 -12.27
C TYR A 160 -19.82 6.75 -10.86
N PRO A 161 -19.43 5.72 -10.09
CA PRO A 161 -19.92 5.48 -8.75
C PRO A 161 -19.73 6.71 -7.85
N GLN A 162 -20.69 6.92 -6.95
CA GLN A 162 -20.61 7.94 -5.91
C GLN A 162 -20.43 7.30 -4.55
N LEU A 163 -19.63 7.90 -3.70
CA LEU A 163 -19.53 7.48 -2.32
C LEU A 163 -20.85 7.69 -1.59
N LEU A 164 -21.25 6.71 -0.80
CA LEU A 164 -22.40 6.77 0.06
C LEU A 164 -21.98 7.14 1.48
N THR A 165 -22.68 8.09 2.07
CA THR A 165 -22.50 8.49 3.47
C THR A 165 -23.50 7.74 4.32
N SER A 166 -23.10 7.25 5.49
CA SER A 166 -23.99 6.64 6.47
C SER A 166 -23.96 7.40 7.77
N THR A 167 -25.12 7.51 8.43
CA THR A 167 -25.26 8.08 9.76
C THR A 167 -25.27 7.02 10.86
N THR A 168 -25.06 5.75 10.53
CA THR A 168 -25.06 4.67 11.50
C THR A 168 -23.84 4.75 12.42
N THR A 169 -24.08 4.55 13.71
CA THR A 169 -23.02 4.42 14.72
C THR A 169 -22.24 3.14 14.46
N SER A 170 -20.91 3.24 14.47
CA SER A 170 -20.06 2.05 14.42
C SER A 170 -20.30 1.18 15.65
N SER A 171 -20.70 -0.06 15.44
CA SER A 171 -20.84 -1.05 16.53
C SER A 171 -19.48 -1.66 16.97
N LEU A 172 -18.38 -1.26 16.30
CA LEU A 172 -17.07 -1.88 16.48
C LEU A 172 -16.17 -1.13 17.48
N ASP A 173 -16.46 0.13 17.79
CA ASP A 173 -15.73 0.88 18.80
C ASP A 173 -16.67 1.29 19.93
N PRO A 174 -16.62 0.61 21.09
CA PRO A 174 -17.45 0.95 22.22
C PRO A 174 -17.16 2.35 22.81
N THR A 175 -16.00 2.94 22.52
CA THR A 175 -15.68 4.30 22.96
C THR A 175 -16.37 5.37 22.13
N LEU A 176 -16.81 5.02 20.93
CA LEU A 176 -17.57 5.87 20.00
C LEU A 176 -19.09 5.66 20.12
N THR A 177 -19.54 4.86 21.09
CA THR A 177 -20.97 4.61 21.32
C THR A 177 -21.71 5.94 21.54
N GLY A 178 -22.63 6.25 20.64
CA GLY A 178 -23.39 7.50 20.66
C GLY A 178 -22.78 8.69 19.88
N GLN A 179 -21.55 8.55 19.37
CA GLN A 179 -21.02 9.52 18.41
C GLN A 179 -21.42 9.11 16.99
N ARG A 180 -22.09 9.98 16.29
CA ARG A 180 -22.36 9.79 14.86
C ARG A 180 -21.07 10.04 14.11
N VAL A 181 -20.40 8.99 13.70
CA VAL A 181 -19.30 9.10 12.73
C VAL A 181 -19.94 9.31 11.37
N GLN A 182 -20.09 10.57 10.99
CA GLN A 182 -20.45 10.94 9.63
C GLN A 182 -19.26 10.67 8.72
N THR A 183 -19.17 9.49 8.16
CA THR A 183 -18.18 9.27 7.11
C THR A 183 -18.56 8.08 6.26
N TYR A 184 -19.13 8.31 5.12
CA TYR A 184 -19.17 7.42 3.94
C TYR A 184 -19.37 5.92 4.21
N GLY A 185 -20.12 5.53 5.24
CA GLY A 185 -20.24 4.13 5.65
C GLY A 185 -18.92 3.51 6.10
N TYR A 186 -18.04 4.28 6.68
CA TYR A 186 -16.63 4.05 6.89
C TYR A 186 -16.31 3.62 8.31
N ASN A 187 -15.54 2.55 8.44
CA ASN A 187 -14.90 2.15 9.69
C ASN A 187 -13.40 1.93 9.42
N GLU A 188 -12.55 2.57 10.19
CA GLU A 188 -11.14 2.21 10.26
C GLU A 188 -11.02 0.94 11.08
N LEU A 189 -10.63 -0.17 10.45
CA LEU A 189 -10.73 -1.48 11.06
C LEU A 189 -9.47 -1.96 11.75
N SER A 190 -8.29 -1.51 11.36
CA SER A 190 -7.06 -2.04 11.95
C SER A 190 -5.87 -1.20 11.52
N PRO A 191 -5.54 -0.11 12.20
CA PRO A 191 -4.27 0.56 11.97
C PRO A 191 -3.12 -0.33 12.45
N GLU A 192 -2.13 -0.53 11.61
CA GLU A 192 -0.92 -1.27 11.90
C GLU A 192 0.30 -0.39 11.70
N TYR A 193 1.23 -0.46 12.61
CA TYR A 193 2.51 0.22 12.48
C TYR A 193 3.65 -0.74 12.75
N THR A 194 4.52 -0.88 11.77
CA THR A 194 5.71 -1.70 11.85
C THR A 194 6.95 -0.88 11.55
N LYS A 195 7.91 -0.92 12.47
CA LYS A 195 9.23 -0.38 12.27
C LYS A 195 10.26 -1.44 12.58
N GLY A 196 11.13 -1.70 11.64
CA GLY A 196 12.11 -2.74 11.80
C GLY A 196 13.29 -2.59 10.85
N TYR A 197 14.31 -3.37 11.12
CA TYR A 197 15.43 -3.54 10.23
C TYR A 197 15.86 -5.01 10.20
N GLU A 198 16.43 -5.39 9.09
CA GLU A 198 17.05 -6.71 8.92
C GLU A 198 18.44 -6.51 8.33
N ASN A 199 19.42 -7.24 8.86
CA ASN A 199 20.76 -7.29 8.33
C ASN A 199 21.14 -8.75 8.10
N LYS A 200 21.58 -9.08 6.90
CA LYS A 200 22.04 -10.41 6.52
C LYS A 200 23.45 -10.33 5.97
N LEU A 201 24.36 -11.08 6.57
CA LEU A 201 25.71 -11.24 6.09
C LEU A 201 25.92 -12.70 5.68
N ALA A 202 26.39 -12.93 4.46
CA ALA A 202 26.75 -14.24 3.95
C ALA A 202 28.19 -14.24 3.45
N LEU A 203 28.94 -15.25 3.83
CA LEU A 203 30.27 -15.60 3.30
C LEU A 203 30.11 -16.87 2.48
N TYR A 204 30.77 -16.95 1.34
CA TYR A 204 30.72 -18.14 0.49
C TYR A 204 32.06 -18.39 -0.19
N PHE A 205 32.31 -19.63 -0.48
CA PHE A 205 33.52 -20.11 -1.14
C PHE A 205 33.22 -21.33 -2.03
#